data_abec63dbb9dffd98aefd3d53155faf61
#
_entry.id   abec63dbb9dffd98aefd3d53155faf61
#
_cell.length_a   1.000
_cell.length_b   1.000
_cell.length_c   1.000
_cell.angle_alpha   90.00
_cell.angle_beta   90.00
_cell.angle_gamma   90.00
#
_symmetry.space_group_name_H-M   'P 1'
#
loop_
_entity.id
_entity.type
_entity.pdbx_description
1 polymer ?
#
loop_
_entity_poly.entity_id
_entity_poly.type
_entity_poly.pdbx_seq_one_letter_code
_entity_poly.pdbx_strand_id
1 'polypeptide(L)'
;MKKTILFTCLTALLAACSGKSAVTAPEETTVQPVNLILDTDLGPDYDDVGAMALMHALADSGQVNILAAVSSNKDEHVVPCIEVLNTYFNR
;
A
#
# COMPACT_ATOMS: atom_id res chain seq x y z
N MET A 1 -25.69 -50.09 36.66
CA MET A 1 -24.31 -49.59 36.78
C MET A 1 -23.43 -49.84 35.54
N LYS A 2 -23.98 -49.99 34.31
CA LYS A 2 -23.19 -50.24 33.09
C LYS A 2 -23.32 -49.13 32.02
N LYS A 3 -24.08 -48.06 32.29
CA LYS A 3 -24.30 -46.95 31.31
C LYS A 3 -23.45 -45.70 31.56
N THR A 4 -22.80 -45.60 32.69
CA THR A 4 -22.01 -44.39 33.08
C THR A 4 -20.56 -44.44 32.57
N ILE A 5 -20.05 -45.61 32.21
CA ILE A 5 -18.65 -45.79 31.78
C ILE A 5 -18.48 -45.44 30.27
N LEU A 6 -19.57 -45.53 29.50
CA LEU A 6 -19.52 -45.29 28.06
C LEU A 6 -19.49 -43.76 27.71
N PHE A 7 -19.96 -42.92 28.64
CA PHE A 7 -20.04 -41.46 28.40
C PHE A 7 -18.74 -40.73 28.74
N THR A 8 -17.93 -41.30 29.64
CA THR A 8 -16.65 -40.70 30.03
C THR A 8 -15.54 -40.96 29.02
N CYS A 9 -15.65 -41.98 28.16
CA CYS A 9 -14.63 -42.28 27.16
C CYS A 9 -14.77 -41.43 25.88
N LEU A 10 -15.97 -40.89 25.61
CA LEU A 10 -16.22 -40.08 24.40
C LEU A 10 -15.77 -38.59 24.56
N THR A 11 -15.67 -38.10 25.80
CA THR A 11 -15.22 -36.73 26.06
C THR A 11 -13.68 -36.57 26.05
N ALA A 12 -12.93 -37.67 26.21
CA ALA A 12 -11.47 -37.63 26.21
C ALA A 12 -10.84 -37.58 24.79
N LEU A 13 -11.63 -37.88 23.75
CA LEU A 13 -11.09 -37.90 22.35
C LEU A 13 -11.16 -36.56 21.62
N LEU A 14 -11.86 -35.58 22.16
CA LEU A 14 -12.04 -34.25 21.55
C LEU A 14 -11.00 -33.21 21.99
N ALA A 15 -10.12 -33.55 22.95
CA ALA A 15 -9.11 -32.63 23.47
C ALA A 15 -7.76 -32.66 22.73
N ALA A 16 -7.59 -33.53 21.74
CA ALA A 16 -6.29 -33.76 21.08
C ALA A 16 -6.06 -32.98 19.79
N CYS A 17 -7.02 -32.13 19.33
CA CYS A 17 -6.90 -31.38 18.08
C CYS A 17 -6.75 -29.85 18.28
N SER A 18 -6.35 -29.37 19.44
CA SER A 18 -5.98 -27.95 19.63
C SER A 18 -4.48 -27.75 19.47
N GLY A 19 -3.92 -28.19 18.32
CA GLY A 19 -2.67 -27.72 17.83
C GLY A 19 -2.87 -26.26 17.38
N LYS A 20 -2.66 -25.28 18.28
CA LYS A 20 -2.46 -23.89 17.89
C LYS A 20 -1.17 -23.83 17.07
N SER A 21 -1.28 -24.00 15.75
CA SER A 21 -0.27 -23.47 14.87
C SER A 21 -0.30 -21.95 15.06
N ALA A 22 0.65 -21.42 15.79
CA ALA A 22 0.91 -20.00 15.80
C ALA A 22 1.34 -19.65 14.38
N VAL A 23 0.38 -19.23 13.55
CA VAL A 23 0.68 -18.50 12.32
C VAL A 23 1.27 -17.19 12.81
N THR A 24 2.59 -17.10 12.80
CA THR A 24 3.30 -15.83 13.00
C THR A 24 2.81 -14.92 11.87
N ALA A 25 2.04 -13.89 12.21
CA ALA A 25 1.70 -12.86 11.25
C ALA A 25 3.01 -12.35 10.62
N PRO A 26 3.04 -12.10 9.30
CA PRO A 26 4.20 -11.49 8.69
C PRO A 26 4.55 -10.21 9.46
N GLU A 27 5.79 -10.08 9.88
CA GLU A 27 6.30 -8.88 10.51
C GLU A 27 6.08 -7.74 9.50
N GLU A 28 5.18 -6.83 9.81
CA GLU A 28 4.87 -5.69 8.97
C GLU A 28 6.13 -4.81 8.96
N THR A 29 6.95 -4.99 7.94
CA THR A 29 8.15 -4.16 7.74
C THR A 29 7.63 -2.75 7.48
N THR A 30 7.69 -1.87 8.48
CA THR A 30 7.37 -0.46 8.33
C THR A 30 8.43 0.17 7.41
N VAL A 31 8.16 0.15 6.11
CA VAL A 31 9.00 0.86 5.14
C VAL A 31 8.79 2.35 5.35
N GLN A 32 9.85 3.07 5.67
CA GLN A 32 9.77 4.53 5.79
C GLN A 32 9.55 5.14 4.41
N PRO A 33 8.62 6.11 4.27
CA PRO A 33 8.37 6.75 2.99
C PRO A 33 9.62 7.42 2.44
N VAL A 34 9.84 7.26 1.14
CA VAL A 34 10.94 7.92 0.43
C VAL A 34 10.52 9.34 0.08
N ASN A 35 11.36 10.33 0.38
CA ASN A 35 11.15 11.70 -0.05
C ASN A 35 11.46 11.83 -1.54
N LEU A 36 10.51 12.35 -2.31
CA LEU A 36 10.58 12.41 -3.78
C LEU A 36 10.34 13.82 -4.29
N ILE A 37 11.21 14.26 -5.21
CA ILE A 37 11.00 15.42 -6.07
C ILE A 37 10.93 14.88 -7.49
N LEU A 38 9.84 15.17 -8.20
CA LEU A 38 9.70 14.84 -9.61
C LEU A 38 10.14 16.05 -10.44
N ASP A 39 11.12 15.84 -11.33
CA ASP A 39 11.45 16.77 -12.40
C ASP A 39 10.86 16.22 -13.70
N THR A 40 10.02 17.02 -14.37
CA THR A 40 9.26 16.60 -15.55
C THR A 40 9.31 17.67 -16.62
N ASP A 41 9.43 17.30 -17.88
CA ASP A 41 9.28 18.24 -18.99
C ASP A 41 7.86 18.27 -19.55
N LEU A 42 6.98 17.36 -19.11
CA LEU A 42 5.56 17.22 -19.46
C LEU A 42 5.32 17.63 -20.93
N GLY A 43 6.02 16.92 -21.80
CA GLY A 43 6.11 17.27 -23.22
C GLY A 43 4.96 16.71 -24.05
N PRO A 44 5.18 16.47 -25.35
CA PRO A 44 4.15 16.02 -26.28
C PRO A 44 3.76 14.54 -26.11
N ASP A 45 4.49 13.76 -25.31
CA ASP A 45 4.22 12.37 -24.95
C ASP A 45 3.55 12.26 -23.57
N TYR A 46 3.07 11.07 -23.22
CA TYR A 46 2.21 10.87 -22.07
C TYR A 46 2.90 10.16 -20.88
N ASP A 47 4.18 9.90 -20.97
CA ASP A 47 4.94 9.19 -19.95
C ASP A 47 5.03 9.97 -18.64
N ASP A 48 5.20 11.28 -18.70
CA ASP A 48 5.19 12.15 -17.52
C ASP A 48 3.85 12.15 -16.78
N VAL A 49 2.73 12.10 -17.51
CA VAL A 49 1.40 11.96 -16.90
C VAL A 49 1.30 10.62 -16.16
N GLY A 50 1.84 9.57 -16.76
CA GLY A 50 1.93 8.24 -16.11
C GLY A 50 2.84 8.25 -14.88
N ALA A 51 3.98 8.92 -14.95
CA ALA A 51 4.89 9.08 -13.83
C ALA A 51 4.24 9.83 -12.66
N MET A 52 3.52 10.93 -12.94
CA MET A 52 2.75 11.66 -11.92
C MET A 52 1.66 10.81 -11.29
N ALA A 53 0.89 10.05 -12.08
CA ALA A 53 -0.12 9.15 -11.56
C ALA A 53 0.48 8.08 -10.64
N LEU A 54 1.61 7.48 -11.02
CA LEU A 54 2.33 6.50 -10.19
C LEU A 54 2.85 7.13 -8.91
N MET A 55 3.44 8.33 -8.99
CA MET A 55 3.93 9.08 -7.82
C MET A 55 2.81 9.29 -6.79
N HIS A 56 1.63 9.72 -7.24
CA HIS A 56 0.48 9.93 -6.37
C HIS A 56 -0.03 8.61 -5.77
N ALA A 57 -0.10 7.54 -6.55
CA ALA A 57 -0.50 6.21 -6.05
C ALA A 57 0.47 5.68 -4.99
N LEU A 58 1.77 5.88 -5.16
CA LEU A 58 2.79 5.51 -4.18
C LEU A 58 2.67 6.37 -2.90
N ALA A 59 2.33 7.64 -3.04
CA ALA A 59 2.09 8.52 -1.90
C ALA A 59 0.84 8.12 -1.12
N ASP A 60 -0.24 7.73 -1.81
CA ASP A 60 -1.47 7.23 -1.17
C ASP A 60 -1.24 5.92 -0.42
N SER A 61 -0.34 5.08 -0.89
CA SER A 61 0.08 3.85 -0.21
C SER A 61 1.12 4.05 0.89
N GLY A 62 1.54 5.30 1.17
CA GLY A 62 2.51 5.63 2.20
C GLY A 62 3.96 5.27 1.88
N GLN A 63 4.27 4.97 0.61
CA GLN A 63 5.63 4.60 0.19
C GLN A 63 6.49 5.81 -0.16
N VAL A 64 5.86 6.95 -0.49
CA VAL A 64 6.53 8.16 -0.95
C VAL A 64 5.95 9.39 -0.26
N ASN A 65 6.83 10.33 0.12
CA ASN A 65 6.49 11.71 0.46
C ASN A 65 6.81 12.60 -0.73
N ILE A 66 5.80 13.15 -1.38
CA ILE A 66 5.99 14.09 -2.48
C ILE A 66 6.41 15.43 -1.88
N LEU A 67 7.62 15.88 -2.19
CA LEU A 67 8.14 17.18 -1.75
C LEU A 67 7.85 18.27 -2.76
N ALA A 68 7.96 17.96 -4.06
CA ALA A 68 7.71 18.88 -5.15
C ALA A 68 7.52 18.14 -6.48
N ALA A 69 6.80 18.75 -7.41
CA ALA A 69 6.91 18.51 -8.83
C ALA A 69 7.40 19.79 -9.51
N VAL A 70 8.50 19.69 -10.24
CA VAL A 70 9.15 20.85 -10.89
C VAL A 70 9.19 20.65 -12.40
N SER A 71 9.17 21.74 -13.16
CA SER A 71 9.22 21.68 -14.62
C SER A 71 10.60 22.07 -15.13
N SER A 72 11.17 21.21 -15.97
CA SER A 72 12.34 21.50 -16.81
C SER A 72 11.95 22.02 -18.21
N ASN A 73 10.66 22.06 -18.54
CA ASN A 73 10.15 22.62 -19.79
C ASN A 73 9.83 24.11 -19.62
N LYS A 74 10.13 24.89 -20.67
CA LYS A 74 9.93 26.36 -20.69
C LYS A 74 8.54 26.80 -21.19
N ASP A 75 7.71 25.86 -21.65
CA ASP A 75 6.36 26.16 -22.11
C ASP A 75 5.49 26.63 -20.93
N GLU A 76 4.79 27.74 -21.10
CA GLU A 76 3.99 28.40 -20.07
C GLU A 76 2.81 27.56 -19.59
N HIS A 77 2.37 26.55 -20.35
CA HIS A 77 1.26 25.68 -20.00
C HIS A 77 1.66 24.48 -19.13
N VAL A 78 2.94 24.16 -19.04
CA VAL A 78 3.39 22.96 -18.33
C VAL A 78 3.14 23.05 -16.82
N VAL A 79 3.50 24.16 -16.20
CA VAL A 79 3.28 24.34 -14.75
C VAL A 79 1.79 24.33 -14.40
N PRO A 80 0.90 25.05 -15.11
CA PRO A 80 -0.55 24.91 -14.91
C PRO A 80 -1.06 23.48 -15.13
N CYS A 81 -0.51 22.73 -16.07
CA CYS A 81 -0.88 21.34 -16.31
C CYS A 81 -0.48 20.44 -15.12
N ILE A 82 0.72 20.61 -14.56
CA ILE A 82 1.16 19.92 -13.33
C ILE A 82 0.20 20.23 -12.17
N GLU A 83 -0.23 21.50 -12.03
CA GLU A 83 -1.18 21.91 -10.99
C GLU A 83 -2.54 21.21 -11.16
N VAL A 84 -3.05 21.12 -12.38
CA VAL A 84 -4.29 20.39 -12.68
C VAL A 84 -4.17 18.93 -12.31
N LEU A 85 -3.06 18.28 -12.65
CA LEU A 85 -2.83 16.87 -12.29
C LEU A 85 -2.74 16.68 -10.77
N ASN A 86 -1.98 17.51 -10.06
CA ASN A 86 -1.91 17.45 -8.60
C ASN A 86 -3.29 17.65 -7.96
N THR A 87 -4.07 18.63 -8.46
CA THR A 87 -5.43 18.87 -7.97
C THR A 87 -6.35 17.67 -8.20
N TYR A 88 -6.24 17.00 -9.35
CA TYR A 88 -6.99 15.78 -9.65
C TYR A 88 -6.73 14.68 -8.61
N PHE A 89 -5.49 14.57 -8.12
CA PHE A 89 -5.10 13.63 -7.07
C PHE A 89 -5.25 14.19 -5.63
N ASN A 90 -5.96 15.31 -5.44
CA ASN A 90 -6.18 15.99 -4.15
C ASN A 90 -4.89 16.45 -3.44
N ARG A 91 -3.94 16.96 -4.19
CA ARG A 91 -2.67 17.51 -3.67
C ARG A 91 -2.33 18.84 -4.29
#